data_d1776ef765de8d4478a4039ee77447b2
#
_entry.id   d1776ef765de8d4478a4039ee77447b2
#
_cell.length_a   1.000
_cell.length_b   1.000
_cell.length_c   1.000
_cell.angle_alpha   90.00
_cell.angle_beta   90.00
_cell.angle_gamma   90.00
#
_symmetry.space_group_name_H-M   'P 1'
#
loop_
_entity.id
_entity.type
_entity.pdbx_description
1 polymer ?
#
loop_
_entity_poly.entity_id
_entity_poly.type
_entity_poly.pdbx_seq_one_letter_code
_entity_poly.pdbx_strand_id
1 'polypeptide(L)'
;MLDIVVKIKDRTKWPEAFGYAGGDNVYDFDARIERRGTDSVKWDIDNPKVNGEGVLPMWVADMDFACPKEVTEAITQRAMHPIYGYPLKSAAFYESLQEWIQRRFGVEVQTSWMTGIPGVIPGIHVAIEAYTSPGERVLIQTPVYHPFFHAVENRGRQVVRSSLVEQNGHYEMDWDDLANKLSDPRVKLMLLCSPHNPVGRVWTRQELVRLGTLCVEHEVIVVADEIHADLVYEKGSHVPYYSLPTELARQSVTFLAASKTFNLAGLFTSYLLTENRQLLRDFAVTASRMGCENVNLFGMEATIAAYRYGEPWLEALLCYLHKNATYMNRFLAEHVPAVRMPVPQATYLGWMDFRSLGLKQAELCSLLREKGKLGFQDGLVFGREGEGFQRVNFACPHSVVVEAMERLKRAIVE
;
A
#
# COMPACT_ATOMS: atom_id res chain seq x y z
N MET A 1 7.88 13.67 29.96
CA MET A 1 7.78 12.19 29.70
C MET A 1 6.96 11.45 30.75
N LEU A 2 6.91 11.87 32.02
CA LEU A 2 6.09 11.20 33.07
C LEU A 2 4.59 11.57 33.04
N ASP A 3 4.21 12.72 32.50
CA ASP A 3 2.81 13.20 32.52
C ASP A 3 1.91 12.53 31.48
N ILE A 4 2.46 11.97 30.39
CA ILE A 4 1.66 11.29 29.36
C ILE A 4 1.29 9.87 29.83
N VAL A 5 2.16 9.21 30.57
CA VAL A 5 1.91 7.85 31.10
C VAL A 5 0.87 7.85 32.23
N VAL A 6 0.70 8.95 32.94
CA VAL A 6 -0.24 9.07 34.08
C VAL A 6 -1.69 9.29 33.62
N LYS A 7 -1.92 9.85 32.41
CA LYS A 7 -3.28 10.08 31.88
C LYS A 7 -3.99 8.82 31.38
N ILE A 8 -3.29 7.69 31.26
CA ILE A 8 -3.84 6.42 30.75
C ILE A 8 -4.38 5.49 31.85
N LYS A 9 -4.58 5.97 33.06
CA LYS A 9 -5.08 5.12 34.17
C LYS A 9 -6.56 4.79 34.13
N ASP A 10 -7.37 5.54 33.40
CA ASP A 10 -8.80 5.28 33.28
C ASP A 10 -9.10 4.58 31.93
N ARG A 11 -9.13 3.27 31.95
CA ARG A 11 -9.40 2.41 30.78
C ARG A 11 -10.79 2.64 30.15
N THR A 12 -11.72 3.26 30.86
CA THR A 12 -13.07 3.55 30.36
C THR A 12 -13.07 4.70 29.35
N LYS A 13 -12.02 5.52 29.31
CA LYS A 13 -11.85 6.65 28.38
C LYS A 13 -11.00 6.35 27.15
N TRP A 14 -10.47 5.14 27.00
CA TRP A 14 -9.69 4.75 25.85
C TRP A 14 -10.42 4.92 24.51
N PRO A 15 -11.71 4.53 24.39
CA PRO A 15 -12.42 4.72 23.12
C PRO A 15 -12.47 6.18 22.66
N GLU A 16 -12.72 7.11 23.57
CA GLU A 16 -12.81 8.55 23.26
C GLU A 16 -11.43 9.16 22.93
N ALA A 17 -10.38 8.72 23.62
CA ALA A 17 -9.02 9.22 23.41
C ALA A 17 -8.41 8.83 22.05
N PHE A 18 -8.94 7.78 21.44
CA PHE A 18 -8.45 7.24 20.15
C PHE A 18 -9.45 7.38 18.99
N GLY A 19 -10.45 8.27 19.11
CA GLY A 19 -11.40 8.53 18.03
C GLY A 19 -12.48 7.45 17.86
N TYR A 20 -12.70 6.62 18.88
CA TYR A 20 -13.87 5.74 18.94
C TYR A 20 -15.03 6.52 19.55
N ALA A 21 -15.97 6.97 18.73
CA ALA A 21 -17.16 7.64 19.24
C ALA A 21 -18.01 6.69 20.11
N GLY A 22 -18.35 7.12 21.30
CA GLY A 22 -19.27 6.42 22.18
C GLY A 22 -20.71 6.59 21.66
N GLY A 23 -21.31 5.56 21.07
CA GLY A 23 -22.66 5.58 20.53
C GLY A 23 -22.74 4.96 19.12
N ASP A 24 -23.91 4.53 18.71
CA ASP A 24 -24.19 3.74 17.52
C ASP A 24 -23.34 4.08 16.28
N ASN A 25 -22.29 3.28 16.03
CA ASN A 25 -21.54 3.11 14.77
C ASN A 25 -21.00 4.34 14.02
N VAL A 26 -20.55 5.39 14.68
CA VAL A 26 -19.89 6.50 13.99
C VAL A 26 -18.38 6.45 14.24
N TYR A 27 -17.61 6.06 13.21
CA TYR A 27 -16.15 6.17 13.22
C TYR A 27 -15.76 7.65 13.07
N ASP A 28 -14.99 8.18 14.02
CA ASP A 28 -14.53 9.57 13.98
C ASP A 28 -13.18 9.69 13.24
N PHE A 29 -13.26 9.89 11.92
CA PHE A 29 -12.08 10.16 11.09
C PHE A 29 -11.63 11.64 11.14
N ASP A 30 -12.36 12.52 11.80
CA ASP A 30 -11.95 13.91 12.03
C ASP A 30 -11.14 14.09 13.31
N ALA A 31 -11.08 13.07 14.17
CA ALA A 31 -10.25 13.08 15.37
C ALA A 31 -8.76 13.20 15.02
N ARG A 32 -8.08 14.20 15.59
CA ARG A 32 -6.62 14.36 15.48
C ARG A 32 -5.95 13.55 16.57
N ILE A 33 -5.34 12.43 16.20
CA ILE A 33 -4.57 11.59 17.12
C ILE A 33 -3.11 12.03 17.06
N GLU A 34 -2.54 12.42 18.21
CA GLU A 34 -1.11 12.80 18.28
C GLU A 34 -0.24 11.56 18.10
N ARG A 35 0.68 11.66 17.12
CA ARG A 35 1.60 10.58 16.77
C ARG A 35 3.06 10.91 17.02
N ARG A 36 3.38 12.18 17.40
CA ARG A 36 4.75 12.54 17.78
C ARG A 36 5.12 11.92 19.12
N GLY A 37 6.34 11.44 19.21
CA GLY A 37 6.82 10.74 20.40
C GLY A 37 6.27 9.33 20.55
N THR A 38 5.79 8.73 19.45
CA THR A 38 5.32 7.33 19.40
C THR A 38 6.20 6.42 18.53
N ASP A 39 7.39 6.87 18.20
CA ASP A 39 8.33 6.23 17.28
C ASP A 39 7.75 6.06 15.85
N SER A 40 6.90 6.99 15.45
CA SER A 40 6.28 7.00 14.12
C SER A 40 7.27 7.44 13.06
N VAL A 41 7.54 6.59 12.06
CA VAL A 41 8.39 6.93 10.90
C VAL A 41 7.89 8.19 10.20
N LYS A 42 6.57 8.38 10.11
CA LYS A 42 5.96 9.55 9.46
C LYS A 42 6.21 10.83 10.24
N TRP A 43 6.14 10.79 11.58
CA TRP A 43 6.12 11.97 12.43
C TRP A 43 7.42 12.24 13.18
N ASP A 44 8.20 11.19 13.51
CA ASP A 44 9.35 11.28 14.42
C ASP A 44 10.70 11.09 13.72
N ILE A 45 10.72 10.68 12.41
CA ILE A 45 11.99 10.49 11.71
C ILE A 45 12.73 11.82 11.56
N ASP A 46 14.01 11.83 11.93
CA ASP A 46 14.92 12.94 11.63
C ASP A 46 15.39 12.88 10.16
N ASN A 47 14.50 13.31 9.27
CA ASN A 47 14.80 13.41 7.85
C ASN A 47 14.36 14.77 7.30
N PRO A 48 15.32 15.69 7.08
CA PRO A 48 15.01 17.07 6.66
C PRO A 48 14.34 17.15 5.26
N LYS A 49 14.30 16.08 4.49
CA LYS A 49 13.60 16.06 3.18
C LYS A 49 12.08 15.99 3.32
N VAL A 50 11.57 15.42 4.40
CA VAL A 50 10.15 15.15 4.60
C VAL A 50 9.60 15.59 5.94
N ASN A 51 10.46 15.86 6.92
CA ASN A 51 10.15 16.36 8.24
C ASN A 51 11.00 17.62 8.57
N GLY A 52 10.62 18.31 9.60
CA GLY A 52 11.31 19.51 10.09
C GLY A 52 10.37 20.37 10.92
N GLU A 53 10.87 21.47 11.46
CA GLU A 53 10.07 22.37 12.27
C GLU A 53 8.92 22.98 11.46
N GLY A 54 7.69 22.72 11.92
CA GLY A 54 6.46 23.18 11.29
C GLY A 54 6.10 22.47 9.98
N VAL A 55 6.87 21.47 9.53
CA VAL A 55 6.55 20.67 8.34
C VAL A 55 5.42 19.69 8.65
N LEU A 56 4.40 19.67 7.78
CA LEU A 56 3.30 18.73 7.81
C LEU A 56 3.65 17.49 6.97
N PRO A 57 3.92 16.33 7.59
CA PRO A 57 4.34 15.14 6.86
C PRO A 57 3.14 14.41 6.24
N MET A 58 3.15 14.26 4.91
CA MET A 58 2.14 13.53 4.14
C MET A 58 2.79 12.57 3.13
N TRP A 59 3.88 11.91 3.52
CA TRP A 59 4.71 11.11 2.63
C TRP A 59 4.59 9.58 2.84
N VAL A 60 4.53 9.13 4.10
CA VAL A 60 4.44 7.68 4.42
C VAL A 60 3.05 7.16 4.08
N ALA A 61 2.98 5.96 3.51
CA ALA A 61 1.72 5.27 3.23
C ALA A 61 1.21 4.51 4.47
N ASP A 62 0.93 5.24 5.55
CA ASP A 62 0.14 4.85 6.70
C ASP A 62 -0.94 5.92 6.97
N MET A 63 -1.96 5.61 7.75
CA MET A 63 -3.06 6.52 8.01
C MET A 63 -2.89 7.22 9.37
N ASP A 64 -3.47 8.41 9.52
CA ASP A 64 -3.58 9.11 10.79
C ASP A 64 -4.95 8.84 11.49
N PHE A 65 -5.55 7.68 11.21
CA PHE A 65 -6.80 7.22 11.80
C PHE A 65 -6.56 6.03 12.73
N ALA A 66 -7.39 5.91 13.76
CA ALA A 66 -7.45 4.69 14.56
C ALA A 66 -7.89 3.50 13.68
N CYS A 67 -7.29 2.33 13.89
CA CYS A 67 -7.79 1.08 13.31
C CYS A 67 -9.15 0.70 13.92
N PRO A 68 -9.90 -0.26 13.35
CA PRO A 68 -11.13 -0.75 13.96
C PRO A 68 -10.94 -1.15 15.43
N LYS A 69 -11.88 -0.81 16.31
CA LYS A 69 -11.77 -1.08 17.75
C LYS A 69 -11.59 -2.58 18.06
N GLU A 70 -12.22 -3.44 17.27
CA GLU A 70 -12.16 -4.89 17.38
C GLU A 70 -10.71 -5.40 17.22
N VAL A 71 -9.92 -4.71 16.42
CA VAL A 71 -8.48 -5.00 16.26
C VAL A 71 -7.72 -4.69 17.55
N THR A 72 -7.95 -3.51 18.12
CA THR A 72 -7.31 -3.10 19.40
C THR A 72 -7.74 -4.03 20.54
N GLU A 73 -9.00 -4.40 20.58
CA GLU A 73 -9.54 -5.35 21.57
C GLU A 73 -8.90 -6.73 21.45
N ALA A 74 -8.78 -7.27 20.23
CA ALA A 74 -8.13 -8.57 19.99
C ALA A 74 -6.65 -8.57 20.40
N ILE A 75 -5.90 -7.53 20.04
CA ILE A 75 -4.49 -7.37 20.44
C ILE A 75 -4.39 -7.31 21.96
N THR A 76 -5.23 -6.50 22.61
CA THR A 76 -5.24 -6.32 24.07
C THR A 76 -5.55 -7.66 24.76
N GLN A 77 -6.58 -8.36 24.30
CA GLN A 77 -6.95 -9.69 24.85
C GLN A 77 -5.79 -10.67 24.70
N ARG A 78 -5.12 -10.70 23.54
CA ARG A 78 -3.96 -11.58 23.34
C ARG A 78 -2.77 -11.18 24.22
N ALA A 79 -2.55 -9.88 24.43
CA ALA A 79 -1.48 -9.37 25.30
C ALA A 79 -1.68 -9.69 26.78
N MET A 80 -2.92 -9.88 27.23
CA MET A 80 -3.22 -10.32 28.61
C MET A 80 -2.72 -11.73 28.93
N HIS A 81 -2.46 -12.58 27.92
CA HIS A 81 -1.78 -13.84 28.10
C HIS A 81 -0.26 -13.62 28.10
N PRO A 82 0.44 -13.75 29.23
CA PRO A 82 1.80 -13.21 29.41
C PRO A 82 2.92 -14.08 28.83
N ILE A 83 2.60 -15.04 27.95
CA ILE A 83 3.57 -15.90 27.27
C ILE A 83 3.53 -15.64 25.79
N TYR A 84 4.59 -15.05 25.24
CA TYR A 84 4.75 -14.66 23.84
C TYR A 84 5.73 -15.62 23.13
N GLY A 85 5.42 -16.92 23.19
CA GLY A 85 6.19 -17.96 22.52
C GLY A 85 6.01 -17.94 21.00
N TYR A 86 6.62 -18.93 20.32
CA TYR A 86 6.49 -19.06 18.87
C TYR A 86 5.03 -19.27 18.45
N PRO A 87 4.48 -18.45 17.56
CA PRO A 87 3.10 -18.57 17.15
C PRO A 87 2.92 -19.69 16.12
N LEU A 88 1.78 -20.36 16.18
CA LEU A 88 1.29 -21.23 15.11
C LEU A 88 0.41 -20.38 14.15
N LYS A 89 0.63 -20.50 12.87
CA LYS A 89 -0.31 -20.00 11.85
C LYS A 89 -1.58 -20.87 11.93
N SER A 90 -2.58 -20.39 12.69
CA SER A 90 -3.76 -21.19 13.07
C SER A 90 -4.73 -21.38 11.89
N ALA A 91 -5.62 -22.38 11.99
CA ALA A 91 -6.73 -22.53 11.05
C ALA A 91 -7.59 -21.26 11.00
N ALA A 92 -7.89 -20.64 12.15
CA ALA A 92 -8.67 -19.41 12.23
C ALA A 92 -8.05 -18.24 11.46
N PHE A 93 -6.71 -18.16 11.40
CA PHE A 93 -6.02 -17.17 10.55
C PHE A 93 -6.35 -17.42 9.08
N TYR A 94 -6.09 -18.62 8.55
CA TYR A 94 -6.33 -18.91 7.14
C TYR A 94 -7.81 -18.88 6.75
N GLU A 95 -8.70 -19.32 7.63
CA GLU A 95 -10.15 -19.22 7.44
C GLU A 95 -10.60 -17.75 7.32
N SER A 96 -10.07 -16.87 8.17
CA SER A 96 -10.41 -15.44 8.08
C SER A 96 -9.96 -14.79 6.77
N LEU A 97 -8.81 -15.21 6.20
CA LEU A 97 -8.34 -14.77 4.88
C LEU A 97 -9.29 -15.27 3.79
N GLN A 98 -9.64 -16.56 3.82
CA GLN A 98 -10.57 -17.17 2.85
C GLN A 98 -11.94 -16.48 2.89
N GLU A 99 -12.51 -16.31 4.09
CA GLU A 99 -13.81 -15.64 4.29
C GLU A 99 -13.79 -14.20 3.78
N TRP A 100 -12.70 -13.45 4.03
CA TRP A 100 -12.54 -12.09 3.54
C TRP A 100 -12.49 -12.02 2.01
N ILE A 101 -11.65 -12.86 1.39
CA ILE A 101 -11.53 -12.93 -0.07
C ILE A 101 -12.89 -13.24 -0.71
N GLN A 102 -13.62 -14.20 -0.17
CA GLN A 102 -14.96 -14.57 -0.68
C GLN A 102 -15.95 -13.42 -0.55
N ARG A 103 -16.01 -12.73 0.61
CA ARG A 103 -16.94 -11.61 0.81
C ARG A 103 -16.56 -10.39 -0.02
N ARG A 104 -15.25 -10.07 -0.08
CA ARG A 104 -14.78 -8.82 -0.68
C ARG A 104 -14.71 -8.88 -2.20
N PHE A 105 -14.25 -10.00 -2.73
CA PHE A 105 -13.97 -10.16 -4.16
C PHE A 105 -14.84 -11.22 -4.85
N GLY A 106 -15.64 -11.98 -4.12
CA GLY A 106 -16.51 -13.01 -4.67
C GLY A 106 -15.73 -14.23 -5.23
N VAL A 107 -14.48 -14.44 -4.80
CA VAL A 107 -13.59 -15.49 -5.30
C VAL A 107 -13.46 -16.60 -4.29
N GLU A 108 -13.71 -17.84 -4.70
CA GLU A 108 -13.46 -19.01 -3.86
C GLU A 108 -11.98 -19.41 -3.94
N VAL A 109 -11.33 -19.49 -2.78
CA VAL A 109 -9.94 -19.92 -2.64
C VAL A 109 -9.82 -21.00 -1.57
N GLN A 110 -8.77 -21.81 -1.62
CA GLN A 110 -8.51 -22.82 -0.59
C GLN A 110 -7.46 -22.32 0.39
N THR A 111 -7.61 -22.61 1.67
CA THR A 111 -6.61 -22.28 2.71
C THR A 111 -5.25 -22.91 2.41
N SER A 112 -5.23 -24.06 1.72
CA SER A 112 -4.01 -24.74 1.28
C SER A 112 -3.24 -24.03 0.15
N TRP A 113 -3.81 -22.96 -0.44
CA TRP A 113 -3.15 -22.11 -1.43
C TRP A 113 -2.38 -20.94 -0.79
N MET A 114 -2.42 -20.80 0.53
CA MET A 114 -1.93 -19.64 1.26
C MET A 114 -0.76 -19.96 2.17
N THR A 115 0.14 -19.00 2.35
CA THR A 115 1.13 -19.01 3.42
C THR A 115 1.32 -17.60 4.00
N GLY A 116 1.31 -17.51 5.32
CA GLY A 116 1.57 -16.25 6.04
C GLY A 116 3.06 -15.90 6.00
N ILE A 117 3.37 -14.61 5.89
CA ILE A 117 4.71 -14.01 5.83
C ILE A 117 4.77 -12.69 6.61
N PRO A 118 5.97 -12.20 7.01
CA PRO A 118 6.10 -11.02 7.87
C PRO A 118 5.86 -9.67 7.15
N GLY A 119 5.49 -9.68 5.88
CA GLY A 119 5.19 -8.46 5.11
C GLY A 119 5.30 -8.69 3.62
N VAL A 120 4.65 -7.84 2.81
CA VAL A 120 4.65 -7.99 1.36
C VAL A 120 6.05 -7.77 0.77
N ILE A 121 6.78 -6.75 1.20
CA ILE A 121 8.14 -6.51 0.70
C ILE A 121 9.11 -7.65 1.05
N PRO A 122 9.18 -8.17 2.31
CA PRO A 122 9.91 -9.41 2.57
C PRO A 122 9.47 -10.57 1.68
N GLY A 123 8.17 -10.72 1.43
CA GLY A 123 7.63 -11.74 0.54
C GLY A 123 8.10 -11.58 -0.91
N ILE A 124 8.14 -10.37 -1.43
CA ILE A 124 8.67 -10.08 -2.78
C ILE A 124 10.17 -10.46 -2.87
N HIS A 125 10.97 -10.15 -1.84
CA HIS A 125 12.36 -10.61 -1.80
C HIS A 125 12.49 -12.13 -1.83
N VAL A 126 11.60 -12.83 -1.11
CA VAL A 126 11.56 -14.30 -1.14
C VAL A 126 11.12 -14.81 -2.51
N ALA A 127 10.11 -14.21 -3.15
CA ALA A 127 9.62 -14.61 -4.46
C ALA A 127 10.70 -14.43 -5.55
N ILE A 128 11.42 -13.30 -5.54
CA ILE A 128 12.54 -13.06 -6.46
C ILE A 128 13.61 -14.14 -6.27
N GLU A 129 13.97 -14.48 -5.04
CA GLU A 129 14.95 -15.51 -4.73
C GLU A 129 14.48 -16.91 -5.13
N ALA A 130 13.18 -17.21 -4.94
CA ALA A 130 12.59 -18.51 -5.22
C ALA A 130 12.45 -18.80 -6.72
N TYR A 131 12.14 -17.76 -7.51
CA TYR A 131 11.71 -17.94 -8.90
C TYR A 131 12.69 -17.42 -9.94
N THR A 132 13.82 -16.88 -9.52
CA THR A 132 14.84 -16.36 -10.42
C THR A 132 16.24 -16.73 -9.92
N SER A 133 17.22 -16.63 -10.82
CA SER A 133 18.65 -16.81 -10.51
C SER A 133 19.39 -15.47 -10.57
N PRO A 134 20.54 -15.32 -9.87
CA PRO A 134 21.39 -14.13 -10.00
C PRO A 134 21.75 -13.83 -11.47
N GLY A 135 21.63 -12.54 -11.86
CA GLY A 135 21.85 -12.08 -13.22
C GLY A 135 20.63 -12.16 -14.14
N GLU A 136 19.58 -12.89 -13.77
CA GLU A 136 18.30 -12.83 -14.48
C GLU A 136 17.59 -11.50 -14.26
N ARG A 137 16.52 -11.28 -15.00
CA ARG A 137 15.83 -10.00 -15.11
C ARG A 137 14.42 -10.07 -14.52
N VAL A 138 14.05 -8.97 -13.85
CA VAL A 138 12.70 -8.76 -13.30
C VAL A 138 12.11 -7.52 -13.93
N LEU A 139 10.95 -7.65 -14.54
CA LEU A 139 10.22 -6.56 -15.17
C LEU A 139 9.35 -5.84 -14.13
N ILE A 140 9.40 -4.50 -14.14
CA ILE A 140 8.54 -3.61 -13.35
C ILE A 140 7.97 -2.51 -14.24
N GLN A 141 6.77 -2.01 -13.92
CA GLN A 141 6.11 -0.91 -14.65
C GLN A 141 6.26 0.40 -13.88
N THR A 142 6.99 1.37 -14.45
CA THR A 142 7.28 2.66 -13.79
C THR A 142 6.35 3.79 -14.28
N PRO A 143 6.04 4.81 -13.43
CA PRO A 143 6.50 4.97 -12.04
C PRO A 143 5.85 3.94 -11.11
N VAL A 144 6.61 3.40 -10.14
CA VAL A 144 6.11 2.37 -9.22
C VAL A 144 6.76 2.47 -7.85
N TYR A 145 6.16 1.85 -6.87
CA TYR A 145 6.64 1.76 -5.50
C TYR A 145 8.13 1.39 -5.42
N HIS A 146 8.93 2.32 -4.90
CA HIS A 146 10.39 2.25 -4.98
C HIS A 146 11.03 0.99 -4.35
N PRO A 147 10.48 0.33 -3.31
CA PRO A 147 11.05 -0.91 -2.83
C PRO A 147 11.10 -2.05 -3.85
N PHE A 148 10.34 -1.97 -4.96
CA PHE A 148 10.45 -2.95 -6.04
C PHE A 148 11.84 -2.93 -6.68
N PHE A 149 12.41 -1.74 -6.93
CA PHE A 149 13.79 -1.60 -7.44
C PHE A 149 14.78 -2.26 -6.49
N HIS A 150 14.72 -1.90 -5.21
CA HIS A 150 15.61 -2.43 -4.20
C HIS A 150 15.47 -3.94 -4.00
N ALA A 151 14.23 -4.46 -4.08
CA ALA A 151 14.01 -5.90 -3.97
C ALA A 151 14.71 -6.68 -5.08
N VAL A 152 14.69 -6.16 -6.31
CA VAL A 152 15.36 -6.78 -7.45
C VAL A 152 16.89 -6.65 -7.34
N GLU A 153 17.39 -5.44 -7.12
CA GLU A 153 18.83 -5.13 -7.09
C GLU A 153 19.54 -5.82 -5.91
N ASN A 154 18.94 -5.78 -4.71
CA ASN A 154 19.50 -6.40 -3.51
C ASN A 154 19.58 -7.94 -3.59
N ARG A 155 18.91 -8.55 -4.56
CA ARG A 155 19.00 -9.99 -4.86
C ARG A 155 19.90 -10.31 -6.04
N GLY A 156 20.65 -9.34 -6.56
CA GLY A 156 21.55 -9.53 -7.69
C GLY A 156 20.85 -9.80 -9.02
N ARG A 157 19.58 -9.40 -9.14
CA ARG A 157 18.82 -9.46 -10.39
C ARG A 157 18.86 -8.10 -11.07
N GLN A 158 18.53 -8.06 -12.35
CA GLN A 158 18.53 -6.82 -13.13
C GLN A 158 17.10 -6.30 -13.30
N VAL A 159 16.90 -5.01 -13.03
CA VAL A 159 15.61 -4.35 -13.27
C VAL A 159 15.41 -4.09 -14.76
N VAL A 160 14.31 -4.57 -15.31
CA VAL A 160 13.80 -4.17 -16.63
C VAL A 160 12.59 -3.26 -16.39
N ARG A 161 12.67 -2.02 -16.89
CA ARG A 161 11.59 -1.03 -16.70
C ARG A 161 10.74 -0.96 -17.93
N SER A 162 9.42 -1.08 -17.76
CA SER A 162 8.42 -0.73 -18.77
C SER A 162 7.68 0.51 -18.26
N SER A 163 7.89 1.65 -18.91
CA SER A 163 7.26 2.89 -18.49
C SER A 163 5.78 2.89 -18.86
N LEU A 164 4.91 3.24 -17.91
CA LEU A 164 3.51 3.50 -18.19
C LEU A 164 3.38 4.75 -19.06
N VAL A 165 2.41 4.74 -19.95
CA VAL A 165 2.07 5.90 -20.81
C VAL A 165 1.07 6.78 -20.06
N GLU A 166 1.44 8.04 -19.84
CA GLU A 166 0.57 9.01 -19.20
C GLU A 166 -0.14 9.89 -20.24
N GLN A 167 -1.46 9.98 -20.14
CA GLN A 167 -2.28 10.87 -20.96
C GLN A 167 -3.30 11.60 -20.06
N ASN A 168 -3.11 12.90 -19.87
CA ASN A 168 -4.01 13.74 -19.06
C ASN A 168 -4.28 13.22 -17.64
N GLY A 169 -3.25 12.64 -17.00
CA GLY A 169 -3.33 12.06 -15.66
C GLY A 169 -3.86 10.62 -15.62
N HIS A 170 -4.20 10.05 -16.77
CA HIS A 170 -4.52 8.62 -16.90
C HIS A 170 -3.28 7.84 -17.33
N TYR A 171 -3.05 6.70 -16.72
CA TYR A 171 -1.88 5.85 -16.98
C TYR A 171 -2.30 4.54 -17.62
N GLU A 172 -1.62 4.12 -18.67
CA GLU A 172 -1.86 2.88 -19.40
C GLU A 172 -0.58 2.08 -19.55
N MET A 173 -0.70 0.77 -19.77
CA MET A 173 0.42 -0.10 -20.09
C MET A 173 0.89 0.14 -21.52
N ASP A 174 2.21 0.28 -21.73
CA ASP A 174 2.81 0.28 -23.08
C ASP A 174 2.92 -1.16 -23.57
N TRP A 175 1.97 -1.59 -24.36
CA TRP A 175 1.85 -2.98 -24.80
C TRP A 175 2.96 -3.43 -25.73
N ASP A 176 3.47 -2.54 -26.59
CA ASP A 176 4.54 -2.86 -27.53
C ASP A 176 5.89 -2.98 -26.78
N ASP A 177 6.12 -2.07 -25.84
CA ASP A 177 7.28 -2.12 -24.96
C ASP A 177 7.26 -3.35 -24.04
N LEU A 178 6.10 -3.70 -23.48
CA LEU A 178 5.92 -4.92 -22.67
C LEU A 178 6.22 -6.17 -23.46
N ALA A 179 5.63 -6.34 -24.67
CA ALA A 179 5.85 -7.50 -25.50
C ALA A 179 7.33 -7.66 -25.89
N ASN A 180 7.98 -6.55 -26.28
CA ASN A 180 9.40 -6.54 -26.60
C ASN A 180 10.29 -6.93 -25.40
N LYS A 181 9.98 -6.45 -24.21
CA LYS A 181 10.78 -6.73 -23.00
C LYS A 181 10.55 -8.13 -22.44
N LEU A 182 9.32 -8.63 -22.50
CA LEU A 182 9.00 -10.00 -22.09
C LEU A 182 9.62 -11.04 -23.03
N SER A 183 9.86 -10.72 -24.31
CA SER A 183 10.54 -11.63 -25.25
C SER A 183 12.03 -11.86 -24.93
N ASP A 184 12.67 -11.07 -24.04
CA ASP A 184 14.02 -11.36 -23.55
C ASP A 184 13.99 -12.62 -22.65
N PRO A 185 14.65 -13.73 -23.04
CA PRO A 185 14.58 -14.97 -22.27
C PRO A 185 15.18 -14.90 -20.86
N ARG A 186 15.87 -13.82 -20.53
CA ARG A 186 16.39 -13.57 -19.18
C ARG A 186 15.36 -12.92 -18.26
N VAL A 187 14.27 -12.40 -18.79
CA VAL A 187 13.15 -11.91 -17.98
C VAL A 187 12.36 -13.12 -17.49
N LYS A 188 12.42 -13.39 -16.18
CA LYS A 188 11.80 -14.57 -15.57
C LYS A 188 10.65 -14.23 -14.63
N LEU A 189 10.58 -12.96 -14.22
CA LEU A 189 9.59 -12.51 -13.26
C LEU A 189 9.12 -11.10 -13.61
N MET A 190 7.84 -10.83 -13.40
CA MET A 190 7.24 -9.51 -13.45
C MET A 190 6.65 -9.17 -12.09
N LEU A 191 7.01 -8.01 -11.52
CA LEU A 191 6.34 -7.44 -10.34
C LEU A 191 5.20 -6.54 -10.81
N LEU A 192 3.97 -6.96 -10.56
CA LEU A 192 2.76 -6.20 -10.86
C LEU A 192 2.27 -5.51 -9.59
N CYS A 193 2.06 -4.19 -9.63
CA CYS A 193 1.40 -3.42 -8.58
C CYS A 193 -0.08 -3.22 -8.94
N SER A 194 -1.01 -3.78 -8.16
CA SER A 194 -2.46 -3.75 -8.49
C SER A 194 -3.33 -3.70 -7.22
N PRO A 195 -3.97 -2.58 -6.92
CA PRO A 195 -3.92 -1.25 -7.56
C PRO A 195 -2.53 -0.60 -7.56
N HIS A 196 -2.26 0.23 -8.57
CA HIS A 196 -0.92 0.73 -8.87
C HIS A 196 -0.55 1.99 -8.07
N ASN A 197 0.43 1.89 -7.20
CA ASN A 197 1.03 2.99 -6.46
C ASN A 197 2.31 3.47 -7.22
N PRO A 198 2.44 4.76 -7.57
CA PRO A 198 1.77 5.92 -6.98
C PRO A 198 0.55 6.46 -7.74
N VAL A 199 0.28 5.97 -8.95
CA VAL A 199 -0.66 6.63 -9.88
C VAL A 199 -2.15 6.35 -9.59
N GLY A 200 -2.46 5.43 -8.67
CA GLY A 200 -3.81 5.14 -8.22
C GLY A 200 -4.68 4.40 -9.26
N ARG A 201 -4.08 3.75 -10.27
CA ARG A 201 -4.79 2.97 -11.29
C ARG A 201 -5.32 1.66 -10.74
N VAL A 202 -6.52 1.28 -11.16
CA VAL A 202 -7.09 -0.07 -11.03
C VAL A 202 -7.10 -0.70 -12.43
N TRP A 203 -6.37 -1.81 -12.58
CA TRP A 203 -6.27 -2.50 -13.86
C TRP A 203 -7.55 -3.28 -14.17
N THR A 204 -8.05 -3.15 -15.38
CA THR A 204 -9.23 -3.88 -15.86
C THR A 204 -8.91 -5.36 -16.07
N ARG A 205 -9.94 -6.21 -16.06
CA ARG A 205 -9.78 -7.64 -16.39
C ARG A 205 -9.16 -7.85 -17.77
N GLN A 206 -9.50 -7.00 -18.75
CA GLN A 206 -8.94 -7.10 -20.11
C GLN A 206 -7.43 -6.80 -20.13
N GLU A 207 -6.99 -5.75 -19.41
CA GLU A 207 -5.57 -5.41 -19.26
C GLU A 207 -4.81 -6.56 -18.58
N LEU A 208 -5.36 -7.08 -17.46
CA LEU A 208 -4.72 -8.16 -16.71
C LEU A 208 -4.66 -9.47 -17.50
N VAL A 209 -5.71 -9.83 -18.26
CA VAL A 209 -5.70 -11.01 -19.13
C VAL A 209 -4.67 -10.85 -20.25
N ARG A 210 -4.62 -9.69 -20.92
CA ARG A 210 -3.63 -9.43 -21.96
C ARG A 210 -2.20 -9.51 -21.41
N LEU A 211 -1.95 -8.90 -20.27
CA LEU A 211 -0.64 -8.98 -19.60
C LEU A 211 -0.27 -10.41 -19.23
N GLY A 212 -1.20 -11.14 -18.60
CA GLY A 212 -1.00 -12.52 -18.20
C GLY A 212 -0.72 -13.45 -19.39
N THR A 213 -1.43 -13.24 -20.50
CA THR A 213 -1.19 -13.99 -21.74
C THR A 213 0.23 -13.79 -22.26
N LEU A 214 0.71 -12.53 -22.32
CA LEU A 214 2.10 -12.24 -22.69
C LEU A 214 3.10 -12.90 -21.74
N CYS A 215 2.82 -12.86 -20.42
CA CYS A 215 3.69 -13.50 -19.44
C CYS A 215 3.75 -15.03 -19.60
N VAL A 216 2.61 -15.68 -19.89
CA VAL A 216 2.55 -17.12 -20.13
C VAL A 216 3.29 -17.51 -21.42
N GLU A 217 3.10 -16.77 -22.51
CA GLU A 217 3.78 -16.98 -23.79
C GLU A 217 5.33 -16.95 -23.66
N HIS A 218 5.85 -16.17 -22.71
CA HIS A 218 7.27 -16.00 -22.47
C HIS A 218 7.79 -16.70 -21.19
N GLU A 219 6.99 -17.55 -20.56
CA GLU A 219 7.32 -18.27 -19.31
C GLU A 219 7.74 -17.34 -18.16
N VAL A 220 7.14 -16.14 -18.07
CA VAL A 220 7.41 -15.16 -17.03
C VAL A 220 6.40 -15.32 -15.90
N ILE A 221 6.89 -15.51 -14.66
CA ILE A 221 6.03 -15.61 -13.46
C ILE A 221 5.57 -14.20 -13.06
N VAL A 222 4.26 -14.04 -12.79
CA VAL A 222 3.72 -12.78 -12.28
C VAL A 222 3.67 -12.83 -10.75
N VAL A 223 4.32 -11.85 -10.12
CA VAL A 223 4.22 -11.58 -8.68
C VAL A 223 3.34 -10.33 -8.52
N ALA A 224 2.09 -10.54 -8.17
CA ALA A 224 1.12 -9.45 -7.99
C ALA A 224 1.17 -8.95 -6.54
N ASP A 225 1.52 -7.68 -6.37
CA ASP A 225 1.36 -6.95 -5.11
C ASP A 225 -0.03 -6.31 -5.09
N GLU A 226 -0.95 -6.94 -4.39
CA GLU A 226 -2.34 -6.49 -4.24
C GLU A 226 -2.63 -5.93 -2.84
N ILE A 227 -1.61 -5.39 -2.17
CA ILE A 227 -1.75 -4.84 -0.80
C ILE A 227 -2.79 -3.70 -0.71
N HIS A 228 -3.13 -3.06 -1.82
CA HIS A 228 -4.13 -2.02 -1.93
C HIS A 228 -5.49 -2.50 -2.47
N ALA A 229 -5.70 -3.81 -2.65
CA ALA A 229 -6.88 -4.40 -3.28
C ALA A 229 -8.23 -3.94 -2.68
N ASP A 230 -8.28 -3.76 -1.36
CA ASP A 230 -9.48 -3.32 -0.64
C ASP A 230 -9.77 -1.81 -0.78
N LEU A 231 -8.77 -1.03 -1.18
CA LEU A 231 -8.79 0.43 -1.16
C LEU A 231 -9.20 1.01 -2.52
N VAL A 232 -10.28 0.49 -3.10
CA VAL A 232 -10.87 0.95 -4.35
C VAL A 232 -12.15 1.76 -4.08
N TYR A 233 -12.34 2.86 -4.80
CA TYR A 233 -13.48 3.74 -4.57
C TYR A 233 -14.75 3.28 -5.30
N GLU A 234 -14.61 2.58 -6.40
CA GLU A 234 -15.71 1.91 -7.08
C GLU A 234 -15.75 0.44 -6.60
N LYS A 235 -16.81 0.08 -5.87
CA LYS A 235 -16.97 -1.28 -5.34
C LYS A 235 -16.95 -2.31 -6.45
N GLY A 236 -16.09 -3.33 -6.31
CA GLY A 236 -15.94 -4.41 -7.29
C GLY A 236 -15.07 -4.06 -8.50
N SER A 237 -14.45 -2.88 -8.56
CA SER A 237 -13.55 -2.50 -9.67
C SER A 237 -12.22 -3.25 -9.64
N HIS A 238 -11.71 -3.64 -8.45
CA HIS A 238 -10.50 -4.44 -8.37
C HIS A 238 -10.74 -5.86 -8.86
N VAL A 239 -9.89 -6.31 -9.76
CA VAL A 239 -9.87 -7.69 -10.27
C VAL A 239 -8.67 -8.41 -9.69
N PRO A 240 -8.85 -9.34 -8.74
CA PRO A 240 -7.75 -10.12 -8.20
C PRO A 240 -7.06 -10.94 -9.27
N TYR A 241 -5.73 -10.93 -9.32
CA TYR A 241 -4.99 -11.65 -10.37
C TYR A 241 -5.24 -13.17 -10.31
N TYR A 242 -5.38 -13.72 -9.10
CA TYR A 242 -5.74 -15.14 -8.88
C TYR A 242 -7.18 -15.51 -9.32
N SER A 243 -8.01 -14.54 -9.73
CA SER A 243 -9.35 -14.76 -10.30
C SER A 243 -9.37 -14.80 -11.83
N LEU A 244 -8.22 -14.64 -12.45
CA LEU A 244 -8.08 -14.72 -13.91
C LEU A 244 -8.21 -16.17 -14.40
N PRO A 245 -8.29 -16.43 -15.74
CA PRO A 245 -8.26 -17.79 -16.28
C PRO A 245 -7.14 -18.63 -15.65
N THR A 246 -7.43 -19.91 -15.42
CA THR A 246 -6.60 -20.84 -14.63
C THR A 246 -5.13 -20.88 -15.09
N GLU A 247 -4.88 -20.85 -16.40
CA GLU A 247 -3.51 -20.84 -16.94
C GLU A 247 -2.72 -19.60 -16.51
N LEU A 248 -3.38 -18.44 -16.40
CA LEU A 248 -2.75 -17.19 -15.96
C LEU A 248 -2.55 -17.17 -14.44
N ALA A 249 -3.59 -17.56 -13.69
CA ALA A 249 -3.55 -17.62 -12.23
C ALA A 249 -2.47 -18.62 -11.73
N ARG A 250 -2.31 -19.76 -12.39
CA ARG A 250 -1.30 -20.77 -12.04
C ARG A 250 0.14 -20.37 -12.33
N GLN A 251 0.38 -19.36 -13.16
CA GLN A 251 1.71 -18.80 -13.39
C GLN A 251 1.93 -17.54 -12.56
N SER A 252 1.26 -17.43 -11.44
CA SER A 252 1.35 -16.26 -10.56
C SER A 252 1.37 -16.61 -9.10
N VAL A 253 1.86 -15.66 -8.32
CA VAL A 253 1.67 -15.56 -6.87
C VAL A 253 1.15 -14.17 -6.54
N THR A 254 0.21 -14.08 -5.61
CA THR A 254 -0.37 -12.79 -5.20
C THR A 254 -0.09 -12.54 -3.71
N PHE A 255 0.36 -11.34 -3.40
CA PHE A 255 0.57 -10.86 -2.03
C PHE A 255 -0.56 -9.96 -1.59
N LEU A 256 -1.11 -10.24 -0.41
CA LEU A 256 -2.17 -9.47 0.22
C LEU A 256 -1.87 -9.23 1.71
N ALA A 257 -2.47 -8.20 2.28
CA ALA A 257 -2.34 -7.89 3.71
C ALA A 257 -3.48 -6.99 4.20
N ALA A 258 -3.88 -7.15 5.45
CA ALA A 258 -4.77 -6.22 6.16
C ALA A 258 -4.08 -4.87 6.49
N SER A 259 -2.76 -4.78 6.30
CA SER A 259 -1.94 -3.70 6.83
C SER A 259 -2.24 -2.32 6.23
N LYS A 260 -2.52 -2.23 4.92
CA LYS A 260 -2.91 -0.96 4.27
C LYS A 260 -4.40 -0.69 4.43
N THR A 261 -5.21 -1.72 4.38
CA THR A 261 -6.67 -1.64 4.51
C THR A 261 -7.09 -1.11 5.87
N PHE A 262 -6.46 -1.57 6.95
CA PHE A 262 -6.86 -1.29 8.34
C PHE A 262 -5.80 -0.57 9.17
N ASN A 263 -4.77 0.02 8.53
CA ASN A 263 -3.70 0.77 9.18
C ASN A 263 -2.87 -0.06 10.19
N LEU A 264 -2.46 -1.26 9.81
CA LEU A 264 -1.77 -2.25 10.66
C LEU A 264 -0.32 -2.51 10.24
N ALA A 265 0.33 -1.59 9.51
CA ALA A 265 1.64 -1.81 8.91
C ALA A 265 2.73 -2.21 9.94
N GLY A 266 2.69 -1.61 11.15
CA GLY A 266 3.63 -1.91 12.24
C GLY A 266 3.50 -3.32 12.83
N LEU A 267 2.47 -4.10 12.45
CA LEU A 267 2.27 -5.47 12.93
C LEU A 267 2.91 -6.54 12.04
N PHE A 268 3.53 -6.16 10.92
CA PHE A 268 4.33 -7.03 10.08
C PHE A 268 3.66 -8.39 9.77
N THR A 269 2.48 -8.34 9.14
CA THR A 269 1.71 -9.53 8.78
C THR A 269 1.10 -9.39 7.40
N SER A 270 1.35 -10.37 6.55
CA SER A 270 0.79 -10.51 5.21
C SER A 270 0.72 -11.97 4.81
N TYR A 271 0.23 -12.25 3.63
CA TYR A 271 0.17 -13.61 3.11
C TYR A 271 0.37 -13.63 1.60
N LEU A 272 0.89 -14.75 1.12
CA LEU A 272 0.95 -15.12 -0.28
C LEU A 272 -0.19 -16.08 -0.58
N LEU A 273 -0.78 -15.95 -1.78
CA LEU A 273 -1.78 -16.84 -2.33
C LEU A 273 -1.36 -17.30 -3.73
N THR A 274 -1.41 -18.60 -3.99
CA THR A 274 -1.29 -19.21 -5.33
C THR A 274 -1.92 -20.60 -5.33
N GLU A 275 -2.65 -20.95 -6.40
CA GLU A 275 -3.15 -22.32 -6.59
C GLU A 275 -2.06 -23.28 -7.11
N ASN A 276 -0.92 -22.75 -7.55
CA ASN A 276 0.20 -23.54 -8.04
C ASN A 276 1.03 -24.11 -6.87
N ARG A 277 0.84 -25.41 -6.60
CA ARG A 277 1.52 -26.11 -5.51
C ARG A 277 3.05 -26.10 -5.62
N GLN A 278 3.59 -26.02 -6.84
CA GLN A 278 5.06 -25.95 -7.01
C GLN A 278 5.58 -24.58 -6.61
N LEU A 279 4.97 -23.48 -7.12
CA LEU A 279 5.35 -22.13 -6.73
C LEU A 279 5.21 -21.92 -5.21
N LEU A 280 4.11 -22.42 -4.61
CA LEU A 280 3.93 -22.33 -3.15
C LEU A 280 5.03 -23.06 -2.37
N ARG A 281 5.42 -24.25 -2.84
CA ARG A 281 6.49 -25.05 -2.19
C ARG A 281 7.85 -24.36 -2.31
N ASP A 282 8.21 -23.90 -3.50
CA ASP A 282 9.48 -23.23 -3.75
C ASP A 282 9.59 -21.95 -2.94
N PHE A 283 8.49 -21.20 -2.84
CA PHE A 283 8.39 -20.04 -1.97
C PHE A 283 8.60 -20.42 -0.50
N ALA A 284 7.88 -21.41 0.01
CA ALA A 284 7.95 -21.83 1.43
C ALA A 284 9.35 -22.30 1.82
N VAL A 285 10.01 -23.10 0.96
CA VAL A 285 11.38 -23.55 1.18
C VAL A 285 12.35 -22.36 1.20
N THR A 286 12.19 -21.41 0.28
CA THR A 286 13.03 -20.22 0.23
C THR A 286 12.77 -19.29 1.42
N ALA A 287 11.50 -19.09 1.81
CA ALA A 287 11.13 -18.31 2.98
C ALA A 287 11.79 -18.87 4.27
N SER A 288 11.77 -20.19 4.43
CA SER A 288 12.42 -20.87 5.57
C SER A 288 13.95 -20.65 5.56
N ARG A 289 14.61 -20.79 4.39
CA ARG A 289 16.05 -20.52 4.25
C ARG A 289 16.42 -19.08 4.58
N MET A 290 15.53 -18.14 4.31
CA MET A 290 15.71 -16.70 4.58
C MET A 290 15.25 -16.26 5.96
N GLY A 291 14.71 -17.17 6.80
CA GLY A 291 14.14 -16.84 8.11
C GLY A 291 12.87 -15.97 8.03
N CYS A 292 12.17 -15.98 6.90
CA CYS A 292 10.95 -15.19 6.63
C CYS A 292 9.66 -16.02 6.73
N GLU A 293 9.70 -17.19 7.36
CA GLU A 293 8.54 -18.09 7.46
C GLU A 293 7.56 -17.75 8.60
N ASN A 294 8.01 -16.94 9.56
CA ASN A 294 7.23 -16.64 10.77
C ASN A 294 6.41 -15.36 10.59
N VAL A 295 5.24 -15.33 11.20
CA VAL A 295 4.31 -14.20 11.21
C VAL A 295 4.21 -13.67 12.64
N ASN A 296 4.04 -12.35 12.79
CA ASN A 296 3.88 -11.74 14.10
C ASN A 296 2.61 -12.20 14.80
N LEU A 297 2.72 -12.58 16.07
CA LEU A 297 1.61 -13.09 16.88
C LEU A 297 0.43 -12.11 16.94
N PHE A 298 0.70 -10.85 17.29
CA PHE A 298 -0.33 -9.82 17.36
C PHE A 298 -0.86 -9.43 15.98
N GLY A 299 -0.01 -9.54 14.96
CA GLY A 299 -0.41 -9.29 13.58
C GLY A 299 -1.41 -10.31 13.04
N MET A 300 -1.32 -11.59 13.46
CA MET A 300 -2.33 -12.59 13.11
C MET A 300 -3.67 -12.29 13.79
N GLU A 301 -3.66 -12.03 15.10
CA GLU A 301 -4.88 -11.67 15.85
C GLU A 301 -5.54 -10.43 15.28
N ALA A 302 -4.74 -9.41 14.96
CA ALA A 302 -5.21 -8.18 14.32
C ALA A 302 -5.83 -8.44 12.95
N THR A 303 -5.21 -9.30 12.13
CA THR A 303 -5.72 -9.65 10.80
C THR A 303 -7.05 -10.40 10.90
N ILE A 304 -7.16 -11.38 11.81
CA ILE A 304 -8.40 -12.12 12.07
C ILE A 304 -9.53 -11.16 12.45
N ALA A 305 -9.27 -10.27 13.42
CA ALA A 305 -10.26 -9.31 13.88
C ALA A 305 -10.66 -8.31 12.79
N ALA A 306 -9.68 -7.76 12.06
CA ALA A 306 -9.90 -6.82 10.97
C ALA A 306 -10.76 -7.43 9.86
N TYR A 307 -10.44 -8.64 9.41
CA TYR A 307 -11.18 -9.28 8.33
C TYR A 307 -12.56 -9.78 8.75
N ARG A 308 -12.74 -10.19 10.01
CA ARG A 308 -14.06 -10.63 10.50
C ARG A 308 -15.01 -9.49 10.81
N TYR A 309 -14.50 -8.36 11.31
CA TYR A 309 -15.34 -7.31 11.89
C TYR A 309 -15.11 -5.91 11.29
N GLY A 310 -14.00 -5.68 10.58
CA GLY A 310 -13.59 -4.35 10.12
C GLY A 310 -14.28 -3.83 8.85
N GLU A 311 -15.10 -4.64 8.16
CA GLU A 311 -15.73 -4.22 6.89
C GLU A 311 -16.54 -2.93 7.00
N PRO A 312 -17.39 -2.71 8.03
CA PRO A 312 -18.11 -1.45 8.18
C PRO A 312 -17.20 -0.22 8.35
N TRP A 313 -16.07 -0.40 9.06
CA TRP A 313 -15.05 0.65 9.21
C TRP A 313 -14.41 0.97 7.85
N LEU A 314 -14.07 -0.05 7.07
CA LEU A 314 -13.49 0.12 5.74
C LEU A 314 -14.43 0.86 4.78
N GLU A 315 -15.72 0.52 4.75
CA GLU A 315 -16.69 1.20 3.88
C GLU A 315 -16.83 2.69 4.27
N ALA A 316 -16.85 3.00 5.55
CA ALA A 316 -16.86 4.38 6.04
C ALA A 316 -15.56 5.11 5.70
N LEU A 317 -14.39 4.44 5.84
CA LEU A 317 -13.10 4.98 5.46
C LEU A 317 -13.03 5.32 3.97
N LEU A 318 -13.47 4.42 3.10
CA LEU A 318 -13.46 4.64 1.64
C LEU A 318 -14.27 5.88 1.25
N CYS A 319 -15.44 6.06 1.84
CA CYS A 319 -16.25 7.27 1.63
C CYS A 319 -15.49 8.53 2.09
N TYR A 320 -14.84 8.47 3.24
CA TYR A 320 -14.08 9.59 3.79
C TYR A 320 -12.85 9.94 2.94
N LEU A 321 -12.09 8.94 2.53
CA LEU A 321 -10.92 9.10 1.66
C LEU A 321 -11.31 9.68 0.29
N HIS A 322 -12.37 9.18 -0.33
CA HIS A 322 -12.86 9.70 -1.60
C HIS A 322 -13.29 11.17 -1.49
N LYS A 323 -13.91 11.56 -0.37
CA LYS A 323 -14.23 12.96 -0.08
C LYS A 323 -12.98 13.84 0.02
N ASN A 324 -11.93 13.35 0.71
CA ASN A 324 -10.64 14.05 0.80
C ASN A 324 -9.99 14.22 -0.59
N ALA A 325 -9.91 13.15 -1.38
CA ALA A 325 -9.34 13.20 -2.73
C ALA A 325 -10.10 14.16 -3.65
N THR A 326 -11.44 14.13 -3.61
CA THR A 326 -12.30 15.01 -4.40
C THR A 326 -12.14 16.48 -3.98
N TYR A 327 -12.03 16.76 -2.68
CA TYR A 327 -11.76 18.09 -2.16
C TYR A 327 -10.42 18.62 -2.70
N MET A 328 -9.35 17.83 -2.62
CA MET A 328 -8.03 18.23 -3.11
C MET A 328 -8.05 18.53 -4.61
N ASN A 329 -8.65 17.66 -5.42
CA ASN A 329 -8.79 17.85 -6.87
C ASN A 329 -9.51 19.18 -7.19
N ARG A 330 -10.66 19.43 -6.56
CA ARG A 330 -11.43 20.66 -6.74
C ARG A 330 -10.66 21.89 -6.27
N PHE A 331 -10.05 21.84 -5.08
CA PHE A 331 -9.26 22.97 -4.56
C PHE A 331 -8.12 23.35 -5.49
N LEU A 332 -7.40 22.37 -6.02
CA LEU A 332 -6.32 22.63 -6.98
C LEU A 332 -6.83 23.28 -8.25
N ALA A 333 -7.91 22.79 -8.82
CA ALA A 333 -8.51 23.37 -10.03
C ALA A 333 -8.96 24.83 -9.83
N GLU A 334 -9.51 25.15 -8.67
CA GLU A 334 -10.04 26.49 -8.35
C GLU A 334 -8.95 27.48 -7.90
N HIS A 335 -7.93 27.03 -7.16
CA HIS A 335 -7.00 27.92 -6.47
C HIS A 335 -5.54 27.78 -6.90
N VAL A 336 -5.14 26.64 -7.46
CA VAL A 336 -3.75 26.35 -7.87
C VAL A 336 -3.75 25.61 -9.22
N PRO A 337 -4.30 26.18 -10.30
CA PRO A 337 -4.51 25.47 -11.58
C PRO A 337 -3.22 24.99 -12.26
N ALA A 338 -2.07 25.48 -11.80
CA ALA A 338 -0.76 25.02 -12.22
C ALA A 338 -0.40 23.63 -11.65
N VAL A 339 -1.15 23.10 -10.69
CA VAL A 339 -0.95 21.77 -10.10
C VAL A 339 -2.18 20.92 -10.36
N ARG A 340 -1.97 19.68 -10.80
CA ARG A 340 -3.06 18.76 -11.09
C ARG A 340 -2.93 17.50 -10.24
N MET A 341 -4.05 17.00 -9.75
CA MET A 341 -4.15 15.72 -9.07
C MET A 341 -5.50 15.10 -9.43
N PRO A 342 -5.57 14.21 -10.42
CA PRO A 342 -6.78 13.44 -10.68
C PRO A 342 -7.21 12.68 -9.41
N VAL A 343 -8.51 12.54 -9.20
CA VAL A 343 -9.00 11.66 -8.13
C VAL A 343 -8.57 10.24 -8.47
N PRO A 344 -7.78 9.56 -7.61
CA PRO A 344 -7.31 8.21 -7.92
C PRO A 344 -8.47 7.21 -7.91
N GLN A 345 -8.37 6.13 -8.67
CA GLN A 345 -9.35 5.05 -8.66
C GLN A 345 -9.24 4.19 -7.38
N ALA A 346 -8.05 4.18 -6.78
CA ALA A 346 -7.73 3.40 -5.60
C ALA A 346 -6.63 4.06 -4.75
N THR A 347 -6.38 3.50 -3.60
CA THR A 347 -5.40 3.91 -2.60
C THR A 347 -5.79 5.22 -1.87
N TYR A 348 -4.99 5.61 -0.91
CA TYR A 348 -5.11 6.91 -0.23
C TYR A 348 -3.92 7.83 -0.57
N LEU A 349 -3.36 7.62 -1.79
CA LEU A 349 -2.16 8.28 -2.27
C LEU A 349 -2.53 9.09 -3.52
N GLY A 350 -2.35 10.40 -3.45
CA GLY A 350 -2.53 11.31 -4.59
C GLY A 350 -1.21 11.49 -5.33
N TRP A 351 -1.26 11.45 -6.65
CA TRP A 351 -0.13 11.71 -7.54
C TRP A 351 -0.29 13.10 -8.14
N MET A 352 0.44 14.07 -7.58
CA MET A 352 0.35 15.49 -7.95
C MET A 352 1.35 15.83 -9.05
N ASP A 353 0.85 16.41 -10.13
CA ASP A 353 1.62 16.91 -11.27
C ASP A 353 1.92 18.40 -11.11
N PHE A 354 3.20 18.73 -10.99
CA PHE A 354 3.72 20.10 -10.87
C PHE A 354 4.48 20.54 -12.14
N ARG A 355 4.49 19.75 -13.19
CA ARG A 355 5.31 19.99 -14.40
C ARG A 355 5.06 21.35 -15.03
N SER A 356 3.84 21.90 -14.93
CA SER A 356 3.51 23.21 -15.49
C SER A 356 4.20 24.38 -14.77
N LEU A 357 4.79 24.16 -13.59
CA LEU A 357 5.60 25.19 -12.91
C LEU A 357 6.98 25.36 -13.55
N GLY A 358 7.44 24.43 -14.39
CA GLY A 358 8.76 24.48 -15.03
C GLY A 358 9.95 24.39 -14.07
N LEU A 359 9.73 23.95 -12.82
CA LEU A 359 10.78 23.83 -11.80
C LEU A 359 11.54 22.52 -11.95
N LYS A 360 12.84 22.55 -11.67
CA LYS A 360 13.61 21.31 -11.46
C LYS A 360 13.12 20.60 -10.19
N GLN A 361 13.25 19.28 -10.16
CA GLN A 361 12.77 18.48 -9.02
C GLN A 361 13.30 18.95 -7.66
N ALA A 362 14.59 19.31 -7.57
CA ALA A 362 15.18 19.81 -6.33
C ALA A 362 14.58 21.16 -5.90
N GLU A 363 14.28 22.03 -6.86
CA GLU A 363 13.64 23.34 -6.61
C GLU A 363 12.19 23.15 -6.14
N LEU A 364 11.45 22.22 -6.76
CA LEU A 364 10.10 21.82 -6.33
C LEU A 364 10.09 21.29 -4.90
N CYS A 365 10.98 20.35 -4.59
CA CYS A 365 11.09 19.80 -3.24
C CYS A 365 11.43 20.88 -2.19
N SER A 366 12.34 21.81 -2.53
CA SER A 366 12.70 22.94 -1.65
C SER A 366 11.52 23.89 -1.45
N LEU A 367 10.83 24.28 -2.52
CA LEU A 367 9.64 25.13 -2.47
C LEU A 367 8.57 24.57 -1.54
N LEU A 368 8.21 23.31 -1.72
CA LEU A 368 7.18 22.65 -0.92
C LEU A 368 7.58 22.56 0.56
N ARG A 369 8.84 22.22 0.85
CA ARG A 369 9.33 22.07 2.21
C ARG A 369 9.55 23.38 2.92
N GLU A 370 10.24 24.34 2.29
CA GLU A 370 10.71 25.56 2.94
C GLU A 370 9.63 26.63 3.02
N LYS A 371 8.97 26.89 1.89
CA LYS A 371 7.89 27.87 1.79
C LYS A 371 6.54 27.24 2.17
N GLY A 372 6.23 26.06 1.62
CA GLY A 372 4.96 25.35 1.88
C GLY A 372 4.88 24.70 3.25
N LYS A 373 6.01 24.37 3.88
CA LYS A 373 6.04 23.53 5.10
C LYS A 373 5.26 22.22 4.91
N LEU A 374 5.45 21.60 3.73
CA LEU A 374 4.81 20.35 3.32
C LEU A 374 5.87 19.28 3.05
N GLY A 375 5.73 18.14 3.72
CA GLY A 375 6.57 16.97 3.53
C GLY A 375 5.86 15.94 2.64
N PHE A 376 5.93 16.10 1.31
CA PHE A 376 5.43 15.13 0.34
C PHE A 376 6.54 14.17 -0.08
N GLN A 377 6.18 13.06 -0.72
CA GLN A 377 7.17 12.11 -1.22
C GLN A 377 7.62 12.53 -2.62
N ASP A 378 8.93 12.70 -2.76
CA ASP A 378 9.56 13.02 -4.05
C ASP A 378 9.20 12.00 -5.13
N GLY A 379 8.73 12.49 -6.29
CA GLY A 379 8.32 11.66 -7.41
C GLY A 379 9.44 10.83 -8.02
N LEU A 380 10.68 11.33 -8.03
CA LEU A 380 11.84 10.62 -8.59
C LEU A 380 12.14 9.29 -7.89
N VAL A 381 11.69 9.09 -6.64
CA VAL A 381 11.89 7.80 -5.97
C VAL A 381 11.09 6.66 -6.63
N PHE A 382 10.03 6.99 -7.39
CA PHE A 382 9.18 6.02 -8.09
C PHE A 382 9.69 5.67 -9.51
N GLY A 383 10.74 6.32 -9.95
CA GLY A 383 11.32 6.20 -11.29
C GLY A 383 11.53 7.59 -11.93
N ARG A 384 12.28 7.63 -13.02
CA ARG A 384 12.55 8.88 -13.75
C ARG A 384 11.27 9.57 -14.26
N GLU A 385 10.23 8.82 -14.51
CA GLU A 385 8.90 9.28 -14.93
C GLU A 385 8.19 10.10 -13.84
N GLY A 386 8.70 10.06 -12.62
CA GLY A 386 8.22 10.87 -11.48
C GLY A 386 8.82 12.28 -11.40
N GLU A 387 9.66 12.70 -12.35
CA GLU A 387 10.17 14.07 -12.40
C GLU A 387 9.02 15.06 -12.61
N GLY A 388 8.97 16.10 -11.78
CA GLY A 388 7.88 17.07 -11.74
C GLY A 388 6.64 16.62 -10.97
N PHE A 389 6.68 15.43 -10.37
CA PHE A 389 5.59 14.91 -9.55
C PHE A 389 5.94 14.83 -8.07
N GLN A 390 4.89 14.79 -7.24
CA GLN A 390 4.98 14.47 -5.81
C GLN A 390 3.84 13.52 -5.43
N ARG A 391 4.12 12.53 -4.56
CA ARG A 391 3.07 11.69 -3.99
C ARG A 391 2.66 12.22 -2.63
N VAL A 392 1.36 12.42 -2.43
CA VAL A 392 0.77 12.88 -1.18
C VAL A 392 -0.12 11.80 -0.58
N ASN A 393 0.00 11.57 0.73
CA ASN A 393 -0.91 10.73 1.49
C ASN A 393 -2.04 11.59 2.07
N PHE A 394 -3.29 11.32 1.69
CA PHE A 394 -4.47 12.04 2.17
C PHE A 394 -5.33 11.23 3.17
N ALA A 395 -4.79 10.12 3.72
CA ALA A 395 -5.42 9.36 4.80
C ALA A 395 -5.15 10.02 6.15
N CYS A 396 -5.72 11.19 6.33
CA CYS A 396 -5.66 12.02 7.54
C CYS A 396 -6.99 12.78 7.71
N PRO A 397 -7.27 13.36 8.90
CA PRO A 397 -8.44 14.19 9.13
C PRO A 397 -8.62 15.27 8.05
N HIS A 398 -9.87 15.53 7.65
CA HIS A 398 -10.17 16.50 6.60
C HIS A 398 -9.57 17.88 6.88
N SER A 399 -9.55 18.30 8.14
CA SER A 399 -8.91 19.54 8.58
C SER A 399 -7.40 19.60 8.26
N VAL A 400 -6.71 18.45 8.24
CA VAL A 400 -5.28 18.36 7.85
C VAL A 400 -5.13 18.50 6.34
N VAL A 401 -6.04 17.90 5.57
CA VAL A 401 -6.06 18.06 4.10
C VAL A 401 -6.31 19.51 3.71
N VAL A 402 -7.26 20.18 4.35
CA VAL A 402 -7.54 21.62 4.15
C VAL A 402 -6.28 22.45 4.45
N GLU A 403 -5.66 22.21 5.59
CA GLU A 403 -4.42 22.90 5.98
C GLU A 403 -3.30 22.69 4.95
N ALA A 404 -3.13 21.47 4.45
CA ALA A 404 -2.12 21.17 3.43
C ALA A 404 -2.39 21.92 2.12
N MET A 405 -3.63 21.98 1.69
CA MET A 405 -4.01 22.69 0.44
C MET A 405 -3.82 24.21 0.57
N GLU A 406 -4.16 24.79 1.71
CA GLU A 406 -3.91 26.22 1.95
C GLU A 406 -2.41 26.55 2.04
N ARG A 407 -1.60 25.67 2.64
CA ARG A 407 -0.14 25.82 2.62
C ARG A 407 0.43 25.73 1.22
N LEU A 408 -0.08 24.79 0.40
CA LEU A 408 0.32 24.63 -0.99
C LEU A 408 0.00 25.87 -1.83
N LYS A 409 -1.22 26.42 -1.68
CA LYS A 409 -1.65 27.64 -2.35
C LYS A 409 -0.71 28.80 -2.03
N ARG A 410 -0.43 29.04 -0.75
CA ARG A 410 0.52 30.09 -0.34
C ARG A 410 1.92 29.91 -0.93
N ALA A 411 2.39 28.66 -1.01
CA ALA A 411 3.72 28.39 -1.53
C ALA A 411 3.87 28.68 -3.02
N ILE A 412 2.80 28.47 -3.80
CA ILE A 412 2.84 28.52 -5.26
C ILE A 412 2.30 29.84 -5.83
N VAL A 413 1.24 30.40 -5.23
CA VAL A 413 0.50 31.55 -5.78
C VAL A 413 0.93 32.87 -5.14
N GLU A 414 1.29 32.85 -3.86
CA GLU A 414 1.77 34.01 -3.08
C GLU A 414 3.31 34.03 -2.99
#